data_b3a7d1f6547f60bead7d11d21f77c6d7
#
_entry.id   b3a7d1f6547f60bead7d11d21f77c6d7
#
_cell.length_a   1.000
_cell.length_b   1.000
_cell.length_c   1.000
_cell.angle_alpha   90.00
_cell.angle_beta   90.00
_cell.angle_gamma   90.00
#
_symmetry.space_group_name_H-M   'P 1'
#
loop_
_entity.id
_entity.type
_entity.pdbx_description
1 polymer ?
#
loop_
_entity_poly.entity_id
_entity_poly.type
_entity_poly.pdbx_seq_one_letter_code
_entity_poly.pdbx_strand_id
1 'polypeptide(L)'
;MDDLVGRWFTIDGDCGIVRYVGPVSGTHGTWLGIEWAPPKPGKHNGTKSKRSYFSCSFSPTSGAFIRPVSRIIWGQSLLSAAHSRYSTDLSSIDFPQTIDGSRGQVSVPRLDIIAKFQTLEQLEILGLDTQCVFGTLKEDDLGVFARVHTLLLANNFFTQWSWVEEVVCQMPKVRVLDMSANPLYSPLSFGNKEVELHEIRVDNSPHISWSDVCRIAYTTRAHTLSHGWSARSDISSPLLLAHVRVLKLAYNNIRDIRPLGTLACLEHLDVRGNTQLCDLHIECDTFHALTTLDLSETGVTDWPCVDTLNNIKKLHTLRIIHTPLVHGMAELAARAQLVARLPRVLKLDGSVVSADERTDMERSYLASCARSVTETNELVEKMARVFPRIHELVHIHGVPHVSHPVRTALDSRLAHTTLQVVNKDEVLSNTERPLIRTMLVRQLRPVAMRIARTKSFGLYISNPPHTNSWTLLDNEARSLSFYGVEDGSIIRIVKD
;
A
#
# COMPACT_ATOMS: atom_id res chain seq x y z
N MET A 1 38.46 14.12 25.63
CA MET A 1 37.96 12.76 25.25
C MET A 1 36.87 12.26 26.18
N ASP A 2 36.75 12.79 27.38
CA ASP A 2 35.66 12.44 28.34
C ASP A 2 34.26 12.85 27.86
N ASP A 3 34.22 13.77 26.90
CA ASP A 3 32.98 14.28 26.27
C ASP A 3 32.29 13.29 25.31
N LEU A 4 32.88 12.12 25.07
CA LEU A 4 32.29 11.10 24.18
C LEU A 4 31.42 10.09 24.93
N VAL A 5 31.53 9.96 26.24
CA VAL A 5 30.69 9.03 27.01
C VAL A 5 29.24 9.49 26.98
N GLY A 6 28.35 8.60 26.62
CA GLY A 6 26.94 8.89 26.44
C GLY A 6 26.56 9.36 25.02
N ARG A 7 27.53 9.63 24.12
CA ARG A 7 27.21 9.99 22.73
C ARG A 7 26.78 8.78 21.92
N TRP A 8 25.75 9.00 21.14
CA TRP A 8 25.32 8.08 20.10
C TRP A 8 26.15 8.21 18.85
N PHE A 9 26.29 7.11 18.14
CA PHE A 9 27.02 7.07 16.87
C PHE A 9 26.48 5.97 15.99
N THR A 10 26.84 6.00 14.71
CA THR A 10 26.66 4.89 13.78
C THR A 10 27.96 4.52 13.07
N ILE A 11 28.10 3.24 12.79
CA ILE A 11 29.15 2.69 11.93
C ILE A 11 28.51 1.67 10.99
N ASP A 12 28.66 1.86 9.68
CA ASP A 12 28.18 0.94 8.66
C ASP A 12 26.66 0.62 8.79
N GLY A 13 25.88 1.57 9.30
CA GLY A 13 24.43 1.42 9.53
C GLY A 13 24.03 0.86 10.91
N ASP A 14 24.97 0.35 11.70
CA ASP A 14 24.71 -0.10 13.07
C ASP A 14 24.82 1.07 14.05
N CYS A 15 23.88 1.17 14.97
CA CYS A 15 23.84 2.22 15.99
C CYS A 15 24.41 1.73 17.33
N GLY A 16 25.06 2.64 18.05
CA GLY A 16 25.59 2.34 19.38
C GLY A 16 25.78 3.60 20.23
N ILE A 17 26.03 3.38 21.52
CA ILE A 17 26.32 4.43 22.47
C ILE A 17 27.69 4.18 23.13
N VAL A 18 28.48 5.22 23.31
CA VAL A 18 29.75 5.14 24.03
C VAL A 18 29.48 5.07 25.52
N ARG A 19 30.00 4.03 26.18
CA ARG A 19 29.89 3.81 27.62
C ARG A 19 31.18 4.03 28.37
N TYR A 20 32.33 3.93 27.67
CA TYR A 20 33.65 4.07 28.23
C TYR A 20 34.64 4.60 27.20
N VAL A 21 35.55 5.45 27.65
CA VAL A 21 36.69 5.95 26.85
C VAL A 21 37.96 5.79 27.69
N GLY A 22 38.94 5.07 27.20
CA GLY A 22 40.21 4.92 27.91
C GLY A 22 41.01 3.66 27.56
N PRO A 23 42.08 3.39 28.30
CA PRO A 23 42.91 2.21 28.08
C PRO A 23 42.19 0.94 28.55
N VAL A 24 42.41 -0.16 27.82
CA VAL A 24 41.85 -1.49 28.14
C VAL A 24 43.02 -2.43 28.46
N SER A 25 42.92 -3.14 29.58
CA SER A 25 43.96 -4.05 30.08
C SER A 25 44.44 -5.04 29.02
N GLY A 26 45.74 -5.17 28.90
CA GLY A 26 46.38 -6.04 27.89
C GLY A 26 46.39 -5.48 26.47
N THR A 27 46.12 -4.19 26.29
CA THR A 27 46.13 -3.53 24.98
C THR A 27 46.79 -2.14 25.06
N HIS A 28 47.23 -1.59 23.94
CA HIS A 28 47.83 -0.26 23.86
C HIS A 28 46.81 0.77 23.30
N GLY A 29 46.95 2.05 23.71
CA GLY A 29 46.19 3.18 23.22
C GLY A 29 44.75 3.24 23.75
N THR A 30 43.99 4.26 23.28
CA THR A 30 42.63 4.52 23.73
C THR A 30 41.64 3.65 22.97
N TRP A 31 40.67 3.13 23.73
CA TRP A 31 39.54 2.36 23.23
C TRP A 31 38.21 3.06 23.56
N LEU A 32 37.23 2.84 22.72
CA LEU A 32 35.85 3.14 23.04
C LEU A 32 35.18 1.85 23.50
N GLY A 33 34.71 1.81 24.74
CA GLY A 33 33.78 0.80 25.23
C GLY A 33 32.39 1.22 24.81
N ILE A 34 31.79 0.47 23.95
CA ILE A 34 30.51 0.79 23.32
C ILE A 34 29.46 -0.25 23.66
N GLU A 35 28.22 0.18 23.63
CA GLU A 35 27.07 -0.69 23.68
C GLU A 35 26.29 -0.55 22.36
N TRP A 36 26.11 -1.66 21.63
CA TRP A 36 25.32 -1.67 20.41
C TRP A 36 23.84 -1.65 20.71
N ALA A 37 23.09 -0.84 19.98
CA ALA A 37 21.63 -0.91 19.98
C ALA A 37 21.15 -2.16 19.22
N PRO A 38 20.01 -2.76 19.63
CA PRO A 38 19.41 -3.86 18.86
C PRO A 38 19.12 -3.45 17.40
N PRO A 39 19.19 -4.39 16.44
CA PRO A 39 19.37 -5.83 16.62
C PRO A 39 20.84 -6.28 16.70
N LYS A 40 21.83 -5.37 16.66
CA LYS A 40 23.23 -5.74 16.60
C LYS A 40 23.70 -6.38 17.91
N PRO A 41 24.16 -7.64 17.90
CA PRO A 41 24.78 -8.23 19.07
C PRO A 41 26.18 -7.65 19.30
N GLY A 42 26.54 -7.46 20.55
CA GLY A 42 27.90 -7.17 20.97
C GLY A 42 28.72 -8.45 21.19
N LYS A 43 29.74 -8.33 22.04
CA LYS A 43 30.66 -9.43 22.34
C LYS A 43 30.76 -9.79 23.83
N HIS A 44 30.35 -8.85 24.69
CA HIS A 44 30.49 -8.99 26.15
C HIS A 44 29.60 -7.96 26.88
N ASN A 45 29.58 -8.02 28.20
CA ASN A 45 28.81 -7.14 29.11
C ASN A 45 29.57 -5.88 29.57
N GLY A 46 30.63 -5.48 28.88
CA GLY A 46 31.50 -4.39 29.32
C GLY A 46 32.70 -4.85 30.18
N THR A 47 32.90 -6.17 30.39
CA THR A 47 34.03 -6.72 31.13
C THR A 47 35.07 -7.29 30.22
N LYS A 48 36.37 -7.16 30.61
CA LYS A 48 37.52 -7.84 29.95
C LYS A 48 38.56 -8.20 31.00
N SER A 49 39.10 -9.40 30.94
CA SER A 49 40.08 -9.88 31.89
C SER A 49 39.69 -9.71 33.35
N LYS A 50 38.46 -10.05 33.73
CA LYS A 50 37.85 -9.90 35.05
C LYS A 50 37.72 -8.45 35.55
N ARG A 51 38.03 -7.45 34.73
CA ARG A 51 37.82 -6.03 35.04
C ARG A 51 36.59 -5.50 34.33
N SER A 52 35.67 -4.83 35.06
CA SER A 52 34.53 -4.14 34.50
C SER A 52 34.94 -2.72 34.10
N TYR A 53 34.57 -2.30 32.89
CA TYR A 53 34.81 -0.96 32.33
C TYR A 53 33.52 -0.18 32.21
N PHE A 54 32.42 -0.86 31.87
CA PHE A 54 31.07 -0.28 31.77
C PHE A 54 30.03 -1.39 31.96
N SER A 55 28.76 -1.00 32.07
CA SER A 55 27.60 -1.88 32.07
C SER A 55 26.78 -1.70 30.80
N CYS A 56 26.15 -2.78 30.35
CA CYS A 56 25.24 -2.77 29.22
C CYS A 56 23.79 -2.66 29.70
N SER A 57 23.00 -1.84 29.02
CA SER A 57 21.59 -1.58 29.31
C SER A 57 20.63 -2.34 28.38
N PHE A 58 21.02 -2.57 27.13
CA PHE A 58 20.17 -3.26 26.16
C PHE A 58 20.20 -4.78 26.33
N SER A 59 21.39 -5.35 26.48
CA SER A 59 21.58 -6.80 26.67
C SER A 59 22.89 -7.05 27.38
N PRO A 60 23.02 -8.12 28.18
CA PRO A 60 24.29 -8.51 28.80
C PRO A 60 25.44 -8.77 27.80
N THR A 61 25.13 -8.92 26.53
CA THR A 61 26.11 -9.18 25.47
C THR A 61 26.18 -8.06 24.43
N SER A 62 25.51 -6.90 24.64
CA SER A 62 25.52 -5.78 23.70
C SER A 62 26.82 -4.97 23.66
N GLY A 63 27.75 -5.18 24.62
CA GLY A 63 29.00 -4.44 24.72
C GLY A 63 30.08 -4.91 23.74
N ALA A 64 30.91 -3.95 23.33
CA ALA A 64 32.12 -4.20 22.54
C ALA A 64 33.18 -3.14 22.84
N PHE A 65 34.45 -3.45 22.57
CA PHE A 65 35.53 -2.47 22.51
C PHE A 65 35.93 -2.25 21.06
N ILE A 66 35.92 -0.99 20.60
CA ILE A 66 36.35 -0.60 19.27
C ILE A 66 37.44 0.48 19.34
N ARG A 67 38.22 0.61 18.29
CA ARG A 67 39.12 1.75 18.13
C ARG A 67 38.36 2.97 17.62
N PRO A 68 38.71 4.19 18.02
CA PRO A 68 38.25 5.39 17.34
C PRO A 68 38.69 5.32 15.85
N VAL A 69 37.71 5.35 14.94
CA VAL A 69 37.93 5.26 13.50
C VAL A 69 37.19 6.40 12.79
N SER A 70 37.67 6.82 11.63
CA SER A 70 37.14 7.96 10.86
C SER A 70 35.71 7.74 10.32
N ARG A 71 35.27 6.49 10.22
CA ARG A 71 33.92 6.14 9.75
C ARG A 71 32.83 6.16 10.84
N ILE A 72 33.19 6.59 12.06
CA ILE A 72 32.19 6.87 13.11
C ILE A 72 31.44 8.17 12.73
N ILE A 73 30.13 8.04 12.54
CA ILE A 73 29.24 9.19 12.38
C ILE A 73 28.60 9.46 13.73
N TRP A 74 28.85 10.62 14.29
CA TRP A 74 28.38 10.99 15.62
C TRP A 74 26.95 11.52 15.59
N GLY A 75 26.17 11.15 16.59
CA GLY A 75 24.86 11.73 16.84
C GLY A 75 24.91 13.21 17.18
N GLN A 76 23.88 13.93 16.83
CA GLN A 76 23.71 15.35 17.08
C GLN A 76 22.36 15.68 17.72
N SER A 77 22.22 16.87 18.31
CA SER A 77 20.92 17.32 18.83
C SER A 77 19.96 17.67 17.68
N LEU A 78 18.67 17.70 17.99
CA LEU A 78 17.64 18.05 17.03
C LEU A 78 17.85 19.46 16.45
N LEU A 79 18.17 20.44 17.32
CA LEU A 79 18.42 21.81 16.89
C LEU A 79 19.66 21.91 16.01
N SER A 80 20.75 21.21 16.37
CA SER A 80 21.98 21.15 15.56
C SER A 80 21.71 20.55 14.18
N ALA A 81 20.93 19.46 14.11
CA ALA A 81 20.53 18.83 12.86
C ALA A 81 19.69 19.78 11.98
N ALA A 82 18.76 20.50 12.59
CA ALA A 82 17.94 21.49 11.89
C ALA A 82 18.78 22.63 11.32
N HIS A 83 19.67 23.19 12.10
CA HIS A 83 20.60 24.21 11.61
C HIS A 83 21.49 23.69 10.46
N SER A 84 22.06 22.51 10.61
CA SER A 84 22.88 21.90 9.54
C SER A 84 22.11 21.72 8.24
N ARG A 85 20.82 21.35 8.33
CA ARG A 85 20.00 21.07 7.12
C ARG A 85 19.39 22.31 6.49
N TYR A 86 18.95 23.27 7.29
CA TYR A 86 18.15 24.41 6.84
C TYR A 86 18.90 25.74 6.84
N SER A 87 20.05 25.85 7.51
CA SER A 87 20.86 27.08 7.52
C SER A 87 22.02 27.03 6.53
N THR A 88 21.79 26.54 5.32
CA THR A 88 22.81 26.54 4.28
C THR A 88 23.04 27.96 3.79
N ASP A 89 24.28 28.40 3.77
CA ASP A 89 24.68 29.73 3.23
C ASP A 89 24.47 29.75 1.71
N LEU A 90 23.37 30.37 1.28
CA LEU A 90 23.02 30.52 -0.13
C LEU A 90 23.93 31.51 -0.87
N SER A 91 24.69 32.32 -0.14
CA SER A 91 25.60 33.30 -0.76
C SER A 91 26.75 32.63 -1.52
N SER A 92 27.03 31.35 -1.24
CA SER A 92 28.06 30.53 -1.88
C SER A 92 27.56 29.71 -3.10
N ILE A 93 26.24 29.72 -3.38
CA ILE A 93 25.66 28.94 -4.49
C ILE A 93 25.37 29.88 -5.67
N ASP A 94 26.13 29.71 -6.72
CA ASP A 94 25.91 30.43 -7.99
C ASP A 94 24.72 29.74 -8.72
N PHE A 95 23.50 30.24 -8.50
CA PHE A 95 22.33 29.78 -9.22
C PHE A 95 22.21 30.49 -10.55
N PRO A 96 22.25 29.80 -11.69
CA PRO A 96 21.95 30.43 -12.97
C PRO A 96 20.51 30.98 -12.90
N GLN A 97 20.36 32.30 -13.16
CA GLN A 97 19.04 32.95 -13.10
C GLN A 97 18.07 32.44 -14.18
N THR A 98 18.58 31.81 -15.21
CA THR A 98 17.81 31.18 -16.28
C THR A 98 18.52 29.94 -16.80
N ILE A 99 17.78 28.84 -16.97
CA ILE A 99 18.24 27.65 -17.68
C ILE A 99 17.64 27.71 -19.09
N ASP A 100 18.55 27.88 -20.09
CA ASP A 100 18.13 27.82 -21.49
C ASP A 100 17.94 26.38 -21.92
N GLY A 101 16.70 25.96 -22.02
CA GLY A 101 16.34 24.62 -22.46
C GLY A 101 15.74 24.62 -23.86
N SER A 102 15.93 23.56 -24.63
CA SER A 102 15.44 23.41 -26.00
C SER A 102 13.89 23.57 -26.18
N ARG A 103 13.15 23.89 -25.11
CA ARG A 103 11.69 24.08 -25.08
C ARG A 103 11.21 25.33 -24.33
N GLY A 104 12.09 26.32 -24.09
CA GLY A 104 11.73 27.56 -23.41
C GLY A 104 12.56 27.84 -22.15
N GLN A 105 12.58 29.12 -21.73
CA GLN A 105 13.25 29.56 -20.52
C GLN A 105 12.51 29.08 -19.29
N VAL A 106 13.16 28.29 -18.42
CA VAL A 106 12.64 27.89 -17.11
C VAL A 106 13.20 28.85 -16.07
N SER A 107 12.36 29.66 -15.42
CA SER A 107 12.78 30.48 -14.31
C SER A 107 13.09 29.63 -13.10
N VAL A 108 14.26 29.74 -12.53
CA VAL A 108 14.62 29.11 -11.24
C VAL A 108 13.88 29.86 -10.13
N PRO A 109 13.39 29.16 -9.08
CA PRO A 109 12.73 29.78 -7.94
C PRO A 109 13.58 30.93 -7.37
N ARG A 110 12.94 32.03 -7.08
CA ARG A 110 13.63 33.25 -6.61
C ARG A 110 14.27 33.00 -5.25
N LEU A 111 15.46 33.52 -5.05
CA LEU A 111 16.23 33.40 -3.80
C LEU A 111 15.46 33.85 -2.55
N ASP A 112 14.51 34.80 -2.68
CA ASP A 112 13.63 35.24 -1.60
C ASP A 112 12.65 34.15 -1.15
N ILE A 113 12.24 33.25 -2.07
CA ILE A 113 11.41 32.08 -1.72
C ILE A 113 12.27 31.04 -0.99
N ILE A 114 13.46 30.78 -1.48
CA ILE A 114 14.40 29.82 -0.86
C ILE A 114 14.81 30.31 0.54
N ALA A 115 15.10 31.61 0.70
CA ALA A 115 15.44 32.21 1.99
C ALA A 115 14.32 32.07 3.03
N LYS A 116 13.04 32.11 2.63
CA LYS A 116 11.90 31.87 3.54
C LYS A 116 11.87 30.43 4.10
N PHE A 117 12.32 29.44 3.33
CA PHE A 117 12.42 28.07 3.80
C PHE A 117 13.64 27.79 4.68
N GLN A 118 14.54 28.77 4.82
CA GLN A 118 15.74 28.66 5.65
C GLN A 118 15.62 29.31 7.02
N THR A 119 14.58 30.09 7.28
CA THR A 119 14.25 30.57 8.61
C THR A 119 13.54 29.47 9.39
N LEU A 120 14.19 28.92 10.42
CA LEU A 120 13.65 27.82 11.23
C LEU A 120 12.26 28.15 11.80
N GLU A 121 12.04 29.43 12.16
CA GLU A 121 10.77 29.93 12.69
C GLU A 121 9.61 29.89 11.71
N GLN A 122 9.89 29.78 10.42
CA GLN A 122 8.88 29.74 9.36
C GLN A 122 8.52 28.32 8.93
N LEU A 123 9.27 27.31 9.39
CA LEU A 123 9.05 25.93 8.99
C LEU A 123 7.70 25.43 9.52
N GLU A 124 6.93 24.85 8.63
CA GLU A 124 5.70 24.13 8.93
C GLU A 124 5.91 22.61 8.95
N ILE A 125 6.90 22.13 8.20
CA ILE A 125 7.35 20.75 8.17
C ILE A 125 8.83 20.71 8.52
N LEU A 126 9.18 20.00 9.59
CA LEU A 126 10.57 19.77 9.98
C LEU A 126 10.95 18.33 9.64
N GLY A 127 11.69 18.16 8.54
CA GLY A 127 12.20 16.87 8.11
C GLY A 127 13.65 16.67 8.54
N LEU A 128 13.89 15.78 9.48
CA LEU A 128 15.23 15.42 9.98
C LEU A 128 15.49 13.92 9.89
N ASP A 129 14.90 13.28 8.88
CA ASP A 129 15.12 11.87 8.61
C ASP A 129 16.59 11.61 8.32
N THR A 130 17.14 10.54 8.90
CA THR A 130 18.54 10.10 8.69
C THR A 130 19.60 11.11 9.13
N GLN A 131 19.27 12.06 10.02
CA GLN A 131 20.20 13.10 10.49
C GLN A 131 20.99 12.72 11.73
N CYS A 132 20.94 11.45 12.17
CA CYS A 132 21.60 10.97 13.39
C CYS A 132 21.21 11.75 14.65
N VAL A 133 19.95 12.17 14.76
CA VAL A 133 19.41 12.86 15.92
C VAL A 133 19.21 11.87 17.07
N PHE A 134 19.63 12.24 18.29
CA PHE A 134 19.44 11.40 19.49
C PHE A 134 18.54 12.03 20.55
N GLY A 135 18.04 13.24 20.33
CA GLY A 135 17.19 13.96 21.25
C GLY A 135 17.49 15.45 21.27
N THR A 136 17.29 16.08 22.42
CA THR A 136 17.62 17.47 22.68
C THR A 136 18.80 17.56 23.66
N LEU A 137 19.62 18.60 23.54
CA LEU A 137 20.51 19.02 24.63
C LEU A 137 19.71 19.88 25.61
N LYS A 138 20.18 19.98 26.84
CA LYS A 138 19.52 20.83 27.88
C LYS A 138 19.40 22.30 27.48
N GLU A 139 20.26 22.75 26.57
CA GLU A 139 20.35 24.12 26.08
C GLU A 139 19.56 24.34 24.77
N ASP A 140 18.98 23.28 24.21
CA ASP A 140 18.21 23.42 22.96
C ASP A 140 16.89 24.15 23.26
N ASP A 141 16.67 25.28 22.58
CA ASP A 141 15.37 25.97 22.56
C ASP A 141 14.61 25.54 21.28
N LEU A 142 13.69 24.62 21.43
CA LEU A 142 12.84 24.16 20.35
C LEU A 142 11.63 25.06 20.09
N GLY A 143 11.45 26.14 20.87
CA GLY A 143 10.42 27.16 20.65
C GLY A 143 10.56 27.85 19.27
N VAL A 144 11.76 27.85 18.70
CA VAL A 144 12.00 28.27 17.31
C VAL A 144 11.10 27.54 16.29
N PHE A 145 10.68 26.31 16.60
CA PHE A 145 9.80 25.49 15.76
C PHE A 145 8.31 25.65 16.07
N ALA A 146 7.89 26.78 16.62
CA ALA A 146 6.50 27.00 17.05
C ALA A 146 5.44 26.88 15.93
N ARG A 147 5.86 26.89 14.65
CA ARG A 147 4.97 26.73 13.49
C ARG A 147 4.91 25.30 12.94
N VAL A 148 5.83 24.44 13.35
CA VAL A 148 5.91 23.07 12.84
C VAL A 148 4.68 22.27 13.24
N HIS A 149 3.97 21.75 12.24
CA HIS A 149 2.84 20.84 12.44
C HIS A 149 3.15 19.39 12.01
N THR A 150 4.21 19.18 11.21
CA THR A 150 4.69 17.86 10.80
C THR A 150 6.15 17.71 11.14
N LEU A 151 6.46 16.70 11.97
CA LEU A 151 7.81 16.39 12.42
C LEU A 151 8.21 15.00 11.90
N LEU A 152 9.21 14.95 11.02
CA LEU A 152 9.73 13.72 10.44
C LEU A 152 11.11 13.43 11.06
N LEU A 153 11.19 12.36 11.85
CA LEU A 153 12.37 11.92 12.59
C LEU A 153 12.72 10.46 12.29
N ALA A 154 12.34 9.95 11.11
CA ALA A 154 12.62 8.57 10.76
C ALA A 154 14.13 8.28 10.68
N ASN A 155 14.50 7.04 11.04
CA ASN A 155 15.88 6.57 10.98
C ASN A 155 16.89 7.48 11.72
N ASN A 156 16.62 7.72 13.00
CA ASN A 156 17.46 8.44 13.94
C ASN A 156 17.79 7.55 15.16
N PHE A 157 18.16 8.15 16.32
CA PHE A 157 18.65 7.42 17.49
C PHE A 157 17.70 7.49 18.70
N PHE A 158 16.43 7.68 18.49
CA PHE A 158 15.46 7.67 19.58
C PHE A 158 15.24 6.24 20.09
N THR A 159 15.52 6.02 21.38
CA THR A 159 15.42 4.70 22.03
C THR A 159 14.30 4.61 23.05
N GLN A 160 13.82 5.74 23.56
CA GLN A 160 12.78 5.84 24.57
C GLN A 160 11.70 6.82 24.14
N TRP A 161 10.45 6.49 24.45
CA TRP A 161 9.31 7.34 24.11
C TRP A 161 9.31 8.66 24.90
N SER A 162 9.78 8.67 26.15
CA SER A 162 9.89 9.87 26.96
C SER A 162 10.72 10.99 26.30
N TRP A 163 11.73 10.64 25.52
CA TRP A 163 12.52 11.63 24.77
C TRP A 163 11.72 12.25 23.64
N VAL A 164 10.83 11.43 23.01
CA VAL A 164 9.92 11.92 21.98
C VAL A 164 8.90 12.89 22.58
N GLU A 165 8.35 12.57 23.75
CA GLU A 165 7.45 13.45 24.49
C GLU A 165 8.13 14.78 24.85
N GLU A 166 9.40 14.77 25.29
CA GLU A 166 10.15 15.98 25.55
C GLU A 166 10.28 16.89 24.33
N VAL A 167 10.59 16.31 23.18
CA VAL A 167 10.71 17.03 21.91
C VAL A 167 9.36 17.63 21.51
N VAL A 168 8.30 16.81 21.47
CA VAL A 168 6.99 17.25 20.96
C VAL A 168 6.33 18.27 21.89
N CYS A 169 6.51 18.16 23.21
CA CYS A 169 5.98 19.15 24.17
C CYS A 169 6.53 20.57 23.97
N GLN A 170 7.71 20.70 23.38
CA GLN A 170 8.28 22.00 23.05
C GLN A 170 7.76 22.55 21.69
N MET A 171 7.02 21.72 20.94
CA MET A 171 6.47 22.07 19.61
C MET A 171 4.94 21.95 19.61
N PRO A 172 4.20 22.90 20.18
CA PRO A 172 2.77 22.74 20.53
C PRO A 172 1.83 22.58 19.32
N LYS A 173 2.30 22.89 18.12
CA LYS A 173 1.50 22.71 16.89
C LYS A 173 1.72 21.39 16.17
N VAL A 174 2.66 20.57 16.61
CA VAL A 174 2.91 19.26 15.98
C VAL A 174 1.65 18.39 16.11
N ARG A 175 1.21 17.86 14.99
CA ARG A 175 0.06 16.95 14.87
C ARG A 175 0.40 15.67 14.09
N VAL A 176 1.45 15.70 13.29
CA VAL A 176 1.96 14.53 12.53
C VAL A 176 3.38 14.27 12.98
N LEU A 177 3.64 13.04 13.43
CA LEU A 177 4.96 12.61 13.88
C LEU A 177 5.36 11.30 13.20
N ASP A 178 6.53 11.29 12.57
CA ASP A 178 7.14 10.10 12.03
C ASP A 178 8.39 9.71 12.83
N MET A 179 8.30 8.58 13.53
CA MET A 179 9.37 7.98 14.31
C MET A 179 9.85 6.65 13.75
N SER A 180 9.50 6.35 12.49
CA SER A 180 9.81 5.09 11.83
C SER A 180 11.31 4.80 11.85
N ALA A 181 11.66 3.52 11.90
CA ALA A 181 13.05 3.04 11.86
C ALA A 181 13.98 3.63 12.96
N ASN A 182 13.42 4.09 14.09
CA ASN A 182 14.22 4.42 15.26
C ASN A 182 14.43 3.16 16.12
N PRO A 183 15.55 3.07 16.88
CA PRO A 183 15.83 1.94 17.76
C PRO A 183 15.00 2.02 19.06
N LEU A 184 13.71 2.24 18.93
CA LEU A 184 12.77 2.16 20.04
C LEU A 184 12.69 0.72 20.53
N TYR A 185 12.76 0.52 21.83
CA TYR A 185 12.95 -0.77 22.46
C TYR A 185 12.00 -0.97 23.66
N SER A 186 11.23 -2.04 23.63
CA SER A 186 10.30 -2.36 24.74
C SER A 186 11.03 -2.97 25.95
N PRO A 187 10.56 -2.67 27.18
CA PRO A 187 9.42 -1.79 27.49
C PRO A 187 9.78 -0.31 27.30
N LEU A 188 8.89 0.45 26.68
CA LEU A 188 9.08 1.89 26.52
C LEU A 188 8.83 2.61 27.86
N SER A 189 9.69 3.57 28.17
CA SER A 189 9.40 4.54 29.23
C SER A 189 8.53 5.66 28.68
N PHE A 190 7.41 5.94 29.37
CA PHE A 190 6.51 7.03 29.05
C PHE A 190 6.71 8.13 30.11
N GLY A 191 6.72 9.37 29.67
CA GLY A 191 6.67 10.53 30.54
C GLY A 191 5.24 10.81 31.02
N ASN A 192 5.10 11.90 31.79
CA ASN A 192 3.79 12.37 32.27
C ASN A 192 3.25 13.56 31.46
N LYS A 193 3.79 13.77 30.24
CA LYS A 193 3.41 14.92 29.43
C LYS A 193 2.30 14.50 28.46
N GLU A 194 1.25 15.31 28.40
CA GLU A 194 0.20 15.12 27.41
C GLU A 194 0.70 15.61 26.06
N VAL A 195 0.60 14.73 25.06
CA VAL A 195 0.94 14.99 23.66
C VAL A 195 -0.28 14.66 22.82
N GLU A 196 -0.75 15.60 22.01
CA GLU A 196 -1.92 15.39 21.17
C GLU A 196 -1.50 15.40 19.69
N LEU A 197 -1.59 14.23 19.05
CA LEU A 197 -1.25 14.03 17.66
C LEU A 197 -2.49 13.60 16.86
N HIS A 198 -2.48 13.87 15.56
CA HIS A 198 -3.45 13.31 14.63
C HIS A 198 -2.92 12.04 13.99
N GLU A 199 -1.66 12.02 13.63
CA GLU A 199 -0.99 10.88 12.99
C GLU A 199 0.34 10.58 13.65
N ILE A 200 0.58 9.29 13.92
CA ILE A 200 1.84 8.76 14.40
C ILE A 200 2.28 7.60 13.50
N ARG A 201 3.55 7.63 13.09
CA ARG A 201 4.19 6.53 12.36
C ARG A 201 5.35 5.99 13.18
N VAL A 202 5.35 4.67 13.36
CA VAL A 202 6.40 3.89 14.04
C VAL A 202 6.71 2.63 13.21
N ASP A 203 6.80 2.81 11.90
CA ASP A 203 7.10 1.74 10.97
C ASP A 203 8.53 1.24 11.14
N ASN A 204 8.83 0.02 10.67
CA ASN A 204 10.16 -0.59 10.76
C ASN A 204 10.75 -0.53 12.19
N SER A 205 9.93 -0.86 13.18
CA SER A 205 10.28 -0.84 14.60
C SER A 205 9.99 -2.21 15.24
N PRO A 206 10.76 -3.27 14.90
CA PRO A 206 10.45 -4.64 15.28
C PRO A 206 10.61 -4.92 16.79
N HIS A 207 11.33 -4.06 17.50
CA HIS A 207 11.64 -4.24 18.92
C HIS A 207 10.61 -3.62 19.88
N ILE A 208 9.63 -2.86 19.35
CA ILE A 208 8.52 -2.35 20.14
C ILE A 208 7.46 -3.45 20.29
N SER A 209 6.96 -3.70 21.49
CA SER A 209 5.83 -4.62 21.68
C SER A 209 4.52 -4.03 21.13
N TRP A 210 3.57 -4.88 20.74
CA TRP A 210 2.25 -4.41 20.34
C TRP A 210 1.55 -3.60 21.44
N SER A 211 1.73 -4.00 22.69
CA SER A 211 1.22 -3.27 23.84
C SER A 211 1.77 -1.85 23.93
N ASP A 212 3.08 -1.65 23.67
CA ASP A 212 3.69 -0.32 23.67
C ASP A 212 3.21 0.52 22.48
N VAL A 213 3.03 -0.09 21.30
CA VAL A 213 2.44 0.59 20.12
C VAL A 213 1.02 1.09 20.45
N CYS A 214 0.21 0.25 21.07
CA CYS A 214 -1.14 0.63 21.51
C CYS A 214 -1.09 1.77 22.56
N ARG A 215 -0.13 1.73 23.49
CA ARG A 215 0.06 2.81 24.47
C ARG A 215 0.49 4.12 23.82
N ILE A 216 1.39 4.08 22.84
CA ILE A 216 1.77 5.28 22.08
C ILE A 216 0.52 5.93 21.48
N ALA A 217 -0.29 5.18 20.74
CA ALA A 217 -1.50 5.71 20.12
C ALA A 217 -2.49 6.25 21.15
N TYR A 218 -2.65 5.56 22.29
CA TYR A 218 -3.54 5.97 23.37
C TYR A 218 -3.08 7.27 24.06
N THR A 219 -1.80 7.36 24.42
CA THR A 219 -1.24 8.53 25.13
C THR A 219 -1.17 9.77 24.24
N THR A 220 -1.02 9.58 22.93
CA THR A 220 -0.99 10.67 21.94
C THR A 220 -2.36 11.00 21.35
N ARG A 221 -3.41 10.22 21.68
CA ARG A 221 -4.76 10.36 21.10
C ARG A 221 -4.80 10.34 19.56
N ALA A 222 -3.81 9.70 18.93
CA ALA A 222 -3.68 9.70 17.48
C ALA A 222 -4.81 8.92 16.80
N HIS A 223 -5.48 9.56 15.84
CA HIS A 223 -6.52 8.91 15.04
C HIS A 223 -5.96 8.05 13.91
N THR A 224 -4.73 8.32 13.48
CA THR A 224 -4.00 7.56 12.46
C THR A 224 -2.75 6.96 13.08
N LEU A 225 -2.64 5.63 13.01
CA LEU A 225 -1.48 4.86 13.47
C LEU A 225 -0.90 4.06 12.31
N SER A 226 0.41 4.17 12.08
CA SER A 226 1.18 3.31 11.18
C SER A 226 2.22 2.51 11.95
N HIS A 227 2.22 1.18 11.76
CA HIS A 227 3.19 0.25 12.32
C HIS A 227 3.45 -0.90 11.34
N GLY A 228 3.87 -0.54 10.13
CA GLY A 228 4.27 -1.48 9.08
C GLY A 228 5.72 -1.95 9.22
N TRP A 229 6.12 -2.96 8.42
CA TRP A 229 7.51 -3.44 8.32
C TRP A 229 8.16 -3.83 9.66
N SER A 230 7.37 -4.19 10.66
CA SER A 230 7.83 -4.42 12.04
C SER A 230 7.84 -5.90 12.43
N ALA A 231 7.70 -6.80 11.46
CA ALA A 231 7.63 -8.25 11.62
C ALA A 231 6.58 -8.71 12.65
N ARG A 232 5.51 -7.92 12.85
CA ARG A 232 4.47 -8.16 13.85
C ARG A 232 3.59 -9.35 13.46
N SER A 233 3.40 -10.30 14.36
CA SER A 233 2.51 -11.44 14.17
C SER A 233 1.28 -11.40 15.08
N ASP A 234 1.43 -10.81 16.26
CA ASP A 234 0.36 -10.68 17.27
C ASP A 234 -0.14 -9.24 17.34
N ILE A 235 -1.46 -9.09 17.20
CA ILE A 235 -2.22 -7.84 17.32
C ILE A 235 -3.39 -8.01 18.30
N SER A 236 -3.25 -8.92 19.26
CA SER A 236 -4.27 -9.19 20.27
C SER A 236 -4.52 -7.98 21.17
N SER A 237 -5.73 -7.93 21.77
CA SER A 237 -6.13 -6.91 22.77
C SER A 237 -5.95 -5.45 22.34
N PRO A 238 -6.52 -4.99 21.22
CA PRO A 238 -6.31 -3.64 20.71
C PRO A 238 -7.16 -2.57 21.41
N LEU A 239 -7.67 -2.80 22.62
CA LEU A 239 -8.62 -1.93 23.31
C LEU A 239 -8.16 -0.47 23.46
N LEU A 240 -6.85 -0.24 23.61
CA LEU A 240 -6.30 1.11 23.67
C LEU A 240 -6.41 1.87 22.32
N LEU A 241 -6.72 1.17 21.22
CA LEU A 241 -6.92 1.76 19.91
C LEU A 241 -8.38 2.11 19.59
N ALA A 242 -9.28 2.09 20.55
CA ALA A 242 -10.72 2.30 20.31
C ALA A 242 -11.07 3.63 19.60
N HIS A 243 -10.20 4.64 19.73
CA HIS A 243 -10.33 5.96 19.09
C HIS A 243 -9.67 6.04 17.70
N VAL A 244 -8.88 5.03 17.31
CA VAL A 244 -8.14 5.02 16.05
C VAL A 244 -9.11 4.79 14.87
N ARG A 245 -9.00 5.64 13.86
CA ARG A 245 -9.82 5.58 12.62
C ARG A 245 -9.04 4.97 11.45
N VAL A 246 -7.73 5.22 11.38
CA VAL A 246 -6.88 4.73 10.31
C VAL A 246 -5.75 3.91 10.93
N LEU A 247 -5.70 2.62 10.60
CA LEU A 247 -4.67 1.70 11.09
C LEU A 247 -3.93 1.08 9.89
N LYS A 248 -2.62 1.35 9.83
CA LYS A 248 -1.74 0.85 8.78
C LYS A 248 -0.77 -0.16 9.39
N LEU A 249 -0.92 -1.43 9.00
CA LEU A 249 -0.12 -2.56 9.49
C LEU A 249 0.53 -3.33 8.33
N ALA A 250 0.85 -2.63 7.24
CA ALA A 250 1.38 -3.24 6.03
C ALA A 250 2.73 -3.94 6.26
N TYR A 251 2.99 -5.01 5.51
CA TYR A 251 4.26 -5.75 5.50
C TYR A 251 4.69 -6.27 6.89
N ASN A 252 3.75 -6.88 7.59
CA ASN A 252 3.98 -7.60 8.84
C ASN A 252 3.77 -9.12 8.65
N ASN A 253 3.73 -9.87 9.73
CA ASN A 253 3.49 -11.32 9.74
C ASN A 253 2.12 -11.65 10.36
N ILE A 254 1.13 -10.76 10.20
CA ILE A 254 -0.21 -10.90 10.78
C ILE A 254 -0.91 -12.09 10.13
N ARG A 255 -1.54 -12.93 10.96
CA ARG A 255 -2.29 -14.11 10.54
C ARG A 255 -3.79 -13.96 10.72
N ASP A 256 -4.19 -13.06 11.62
CA ASP A 256 -5.59 -12.90 12.04
C ASP A 256 -5.89 -11.42 12.31
N ILE A 257 -6.93 -10.89 11.67
CA ILE A 257 -7.39 -9.50 11.87
C ILE A 257 -8.65 -9.40 12.72
N ARG A 258 -9.24 -10.52 13.15
CA ARG A 258 -10.47 -10.54 13.95
C ARG A 258 -10.39 -9.70 15.23
N PRO A 259 -9.26 -9.66 15.96
CA PRO A 259 -9.15 -8.80 17.14
C PRO A 259 -9.44 -7.32 16.85
N LEU A 260 -9.13 -6.84 15.64
CA LEU A 260 -9.38 -5.46 15.22
C LEU A 260 -10.86 -5.18 14.96
N GLY A 261 -11.68 -6.22 14.76
CA GLY A 261 -13.11 -6.09 14.54
C GLY A 261 -13.89 -5.46 15.70
N THR A 262 -13.30 -5.41 16.90
CA THR A 262 -13.85 -4.77 18.10
C THR A 262 -13.68 -3.25 18.11
N LEU A 263 -12.85 -2.69 17.19
CA LEU A 263 -12.57 -1.26 17.12
C LEU A 263 -13.72 -0.52 16.42
N ALA A 264 -14.61 0.07 17.22
CA ALA A 264 -15.84 0.69 16.72
C ALA A 264 -15.62 1.90 15.81
N CYS A 265 -14.49 2.61 15.95
CA CYS A 265 -14.15 3.81 15.17
C CYS A 265 -13.28 3.53 13.95
N LEU A 266 -12.82 2.28 13.73
CA LEU A 266 -11.89 1.95 12.65
C LEU A 266 -12.56 2.07 11.29
N GLU A 267 -12.13 3.06 10.49
CA GLU A 267 -12.66 3.39 9.17
C GLU A 267 -11.78 2.85 8.04
N HIS A 268 -10.46 2.85 8.23
CA HIS A 268 -9.48 2.43 7.23
C HIS A 268 -8.51 1.43 7.84
N LEU A 269 -8.39 0.26 7.23
CA LEU A 269 -7.44 -0.78 7.62
C LEU A 269 -6.56 -1.15 6.42
N ASP A 270 -5.25 -0.96 6.55
CA ASP A 270 -4.25 -1.42 5.60
C ASP A 270 -3.45 -2.58 6.22
N VAL A 271 -3.65 -3.78 5.70
CA VAL A 271 -2.89 -4.98 6.08
C VAL A 271 -2.13 -5.58 4.88
N ARG A 272 -1.88 -4.78 3.87
CA ARG A 272 -1.13 -5.16 2.67
C ARG A 272 0.20 -5.83 3.03
N GLY A 273 0.61 -6.82 2.21
CA GLY A 273 1.90 -7.51 2.36
C GLY A 273 1.98 -8.46 3.56
N ASN A 274 0.86 -8.76 4.24
CA ASN A 274 0.80 -9.78 5.29
C ASN A 274 0.58 -11.16 4.66
N THR A 275 1.62 -11.78 4.16
CA THR A 275 1.54 -13.06 3.42
C THR A 275 1.05 -14.24 4.24
N GLN A 276 1.07 -14.13 5.59
CA GLN A 276 0.55 -15.13 6.50
C GLN A 276 -0.96 -14.99 6.75
N LEU A 277 -1.59 -13.89 6.30
CA LEU A 277 -3.03 -13.67 6.39
C LEU A 277 -3.72 -14.44 5.25
N CYS A 278 -4.05 -15.70 5.51
CA CYS A 278 -4.67 -16.58 4.52
C CYS A 278 -6.19 -16.65 4.68
N ASP A 279 -6.67 -16.45 5.91
CA ASP A 279 -8.06 -16.60 6.31
C ASP A 279 -8.58 -15.30 6.92
N LEU A 280 -9.72 -14.82 6.42
CA LEU A 280 -10.30 -13.55 6.88
C LEU A 280 -11.34 -13.74 7.97
N HIS A 281 -12.17 -14.76 7.89
CA HIS A 281 -13.25 -15.13 8.83
C HIS A 281 -13.90 -13.96 9.58
N ILE A 282 -14.45 -13.02 8.81
CA ILE A 282 -15.09 -11.84 9.37
C ILE A 282 -16.46 -12.23 9.94
N GLU A 283 -16.63 -12.06 11.23
CA GLU A 283 -17.88 -12.32 11.93
C GLU A 283 -18.91 -11.20 11.70
N CYS A 284 -20.19 -11.53 11.83
CA CYS A 284 -21.25 -10.52 11.84
C CYS A 284 -21.06 -9.59 13.03
N ASP A 285 -21.47 -8.32 12.84
CA ASP A 285 -21.40 -7.27 13.86
C ASP A 285 -19.97 -6.97 14.37
N THR A 286 -19.00 -7.10 13.46
CA THR A 286 -17.63 -6.60 13.64
C THR A 286 -17.34 -5.50 12.63
N PHE A 287 -16.25 -4.75 12.82
CA PHE A 287 -15.83 -3.68 11.91
C PHE A 287 -16.93 -2.66 11.57
N HIS A 288 -17.64 -2.16 12.59
CA HIS A 288 -18.85 -1.34 12.44
C HIS A 288 -18.67 -0.06 11.61
N ALA A 289 -17.47 0.52 11.58
CA ALA A 289 -17.18 1.76 10.87
C ALA A 289 -16.30 1.55 9.62
N LEU A 290 -15.79 0.33 9.36
CA LEU A 290 -14.79 0.09 8.33
C LEU A 290 -15.37 0.31 6.93
N THR A 291 -14.78 1.27 6.22
CA THR A 291 -15.15 1.67 4.85
C THR A 291 -14.12 1.28 3.82
N THR A 292 -12.85 1.20 4.23
CA THR A 292 -11.72 0.93 3.34
C THR A 292 -10.86 -0.18 3.92
N LEU A 293 -10.58 -1.21 3.10
CA LEU A 293 -9.73 -2.34 3.44
C LEU A 293 -8.73 -2.60 2.32
N ASP A 294 -7.44 -2.68 2.66
CA ASP A 294 -6.38 -3.09 1.73
C ASP A 294 -5.83 -4.47 2.15
N LEU A 295 -6.13 -5.47 1.32
CA LEU A 295 -5.67 -6.86 1.43
C LEU A 295 -4.65 -7.23 0.35
N SER A 296 -4.09 -6.26 -0.35
CA SER A 296 -3.13 -6.52 -1.42
C SER A 296 -1.93 -7.30 -0.91
N GLU A 297 -1.38 -8.20 -1.72
CA GLU A 297 -0.20 -8.99 -1.38
C GLU A 297 -0.35 -9.83 -0.08
N THR A 298 -1.59 -10.13 0.33
CA THR A 298 -1.86 -11.06 1.45
C THR A 298 -1.93 -12.52 0.96
N GLY A 299 -1.97 -13.47 1.90
CA GLY A 299 -2.00 -14.90 1.61
C GLY A 299 -3.38 -15.46 1.28
N VAL A 300 -4.40 -14.64 1.04
CA VAL A 300 -5.77 -15.08 0.76
C VAL A 300 -5.82 -15.93 -0.51
N THR A 301 -6.37 -17.17 -0.38
CA THR A 301 -6.38 -18.20 -1.44
C THR A 301 -7.75 -18.58 -1.94
N ASP A 302 -8.81 -18.38 -1.15
CA ASP A 302 -10.12 -18.89 -1.47
C ASP A 302 -11.25 -17.85 -1.42
N TRP A 303 -12.31 -18.12 -2.19
CA TRP A 303 -13.47 -17.26 -2.33
C TRP A 303 -14.35 -17.18 -1.08
N PRO A 304 -14.59 -18.28 -0.32
CA PRO A 304 -15.36 -18.22 0.93
C PRO A 304 -14.84 -17.19 1.93
N CYS A 305 -13.51 -17.03 2.04
CA CYS A 305 -12.91 -15.98 2.87
C CYS A 305 -13.33 -14.58 2.42
N VAL A 306 -13.30 -14.32 1.11
CA VAL A 306 -13.73 -13.03 0.52
C VAL A 306 -15.22 -12.80 0.75
N ASP A 307 -16.03 -13.84 0.66
CA ASP A 307 -17.49 -13.73 0.87
C ASP A 307 -17.84 -13.25 2.29
N THR A 308 -16.98 -13.54 3.29
CA THR A 308 -17.18 -13.04 4.67
C THR A 308 -17.06 -11.51 4.77
N LEU A 309 -16.41 -10.83 3.80
CA LEU A 309 -16.35 -9.36 3.74
C LEU A 309 -17.74 -8.72 3.62
N ASN A 310 -18.75 -9.46 3.17
CA ASN A 310 -20.13 -8.99 3.17
C ASN A 310 -20.69 -8.73 4.58
N ASN A 311 -20.06 -9.26 5.63
CA ASN A 311 -20.42 -8.97 7.01
C ASN A 311 -20.03 -7.53 7.42
N ILE A 312 -19.07 -6.90 6.72
CA ILE A 312 -18.69 -5.50 6.95
C ILE A 312 -19.66 -4.59 6.22
N LYS A 313 -20.66 -4.08 6.97
CA LYS A 313 -21.82 -3.37 6.38
C LYS A 313 -21.47 -2.07 5.63
N LYS A 314 -20.36 -1.41 6.01
CA LYS A 314 -19.92 -0.12 5.43
C LYS A 314 -18.74 -0.24 4.47
N LEU A 315 -18.31 -1.45 4.11
CA LEU A 315 -17.18 -1.62 3.20
C LEU A 315 -17.55 -1.17 1.78
N HIS A 316 -16.92 -0.07 1.33
CA HIS A 316 -17.12 0.49 -0.01
C HIS A 316 -15.86 0.47 -0.87
N THR A 317 -14.68 0.44 -0.24
CA THR A 317 -13.38 0.43 -0.93
C THR A 317 -12.59 -0.80 -0.52
N LEU A 318 -12.23 -1.61 -1.51
CA LEU A 318 -11.43 -2.82 -1.33
C LEU A 318 -10.23 -2.78 -2.28
N ARG A 319 -9.07 -3.19 -1.79
CA ARG A 319 -7.90 -3.55 -2.58
C ARG A 319 -7.51 -4.99 -2.25
N ILE A 320 -7.28 -5.81 -3.30
CA ILE A 320 -6.97 -7.23 -3.15
C ILE A 320 -6.04 -7.74 -4.26
N ILE A 321 -5.28 -6.84 -4.87
CA ILE A 321 -4.34 -7.17 -5.95
C ILE A 321 -3.17 -8.03 -5.42
N HIS A 322 -2.59 -8.81 -6.32
CA HIS A 322 -1.42 -9.65 -6.04
C HIS A 322 -1.61 -10.68 -4.91
N THR A 323 -2.86 -11.10 -4.65
CA THR A 323 -3.14 -12.22 -3.76
C THR A 323 -3.11 -13.53 -4.54
N PRO A 324 -2.81 -14.68 -3.88
CA PRO A 324 -2.89 -15.99 -4.53
C PRO A 324 -4.28 -16.29 -5.10
N LEU A 325 -5.35 -15.75 -4.49
CA LEU A 325 -6.73 -15.90 -4.94
C LEU A 325 -6.95 -15.50 -6.40
N VAL A 326 -6.37 -14.39 -6.83
CA VAL A 326 -6.52 -13.84 -8.19
C VAL A 326 -5.34 -14.19 -9.09
N HIS A 327 -4.32 -14.86 -8.55
CA HIS A 327 -3.13 -15.25 -9.31
C HIS A 327 -3.48 -16.24 -10.41
N GLY A 328 -3.02 -15.97 -11.63
CA GLY A 328 -3.30 -16.82 -12.81
C GLY A 328 -4.68 -16.64 -13.41
N MET A 329 -5.56 -15.82 -12.84
CA MET A 329 -6.83 -15.43 -13.47
C MET A 329 -6.62 -14.28 -14.45
N ALA A 330 -7.44 -14.25 -15.51
CA ALA A 330 -7.53 -13.05 -16.33
C ALA A 330 -8.10 -11.90 -15.47
N GLU A 331 -7.53 -10.71 -15.57
CA GLU A 331 -7.90 -9.54 -14.75
C GLU A 331 -9.41 -9.27 -14.76
N LEU A 332 -10.03 -9.32 -15.94
CA LEU A 332 -11.48 -9.12 -16.09
C LEU A 332 -12.29 -10.21 -15.39
N ALA A 333 -11.82 -11.45 -15.41
CA ALA A 333 -12.51 -12.57 -14.75
C ALA A 333 -12.41 -12.47 -13.22
N ALA A 334 -11.24 -12.11 -12.69
CA ALA A 334 -11.05 -11.86 -11.27
C ALA A 334 -11.93 -10.69 -10.79
N ARG A 335 -11.96 -9.59 -11.56
CA ARG A 335 -12.80 -8.44 -11.26
C ARG A 335 -14.29 -8.78 -11.27
N ALA A 336 -14.75 -9.59 -12.25
CA ALA A 336 -16.13 -10.05 -12.31
C ALA A 336 -16.52 -10.88 -11.07
N GLN A 337 -15.64 -11.77 -10.63
CA GLN A 337 -15.84 -12.55 -9.41
C GLN A 337 -15.97 -11.64 -8.17
N LEU A 338 -15.07 -10.68 -8.01
CA LEU A 338 -15.06 -9.77 -6.85
C LEU A 338 -16.29 -8.86 -6.83
N VAL A 339 -16.63 -8.22 -7.96
CA VAL A 339 -17.77 -7.30 -8.08
C VAL A 339 -19.09 -8.02 -7.84
N ALA A 340 -19.25 -9.23 -8.41
CA ALA A 340 -20.48 -10.00 -8.26
C ALA A 340 -20.68 -10.54 -6.83
N ARG A 341 -19.60 -10.92 -6.14
CA ARG A 341 -19.65 -11.42 -4.75
C ARG A 341 -19.83 -10.30 -3.73
N LEU A 342 -19.33 -9.09 -4.01
CA LEU A 342 -19.28 -7.95 -3.07
C LEU A 342 -20.16 -6.78 -3.55
N PRO A 343 -21.47 -6.82 -3.30
CA PRO A 343 -22.41 -5.84 -3.85
C PRO A 343 -22.20 -4.42 -3.35
N ARG A 344 -21.62 -4.24 -2.16
CA ARG A 344 -21.44 -2.91 -1.54
C ARG A 344 -20.13 -2.23 -1.93
N VAL A 345 -19.19 -2.95 -2.55
CA VAL A 345 -17.91 -2.37 -2.96
C VAL A 345 -18.12 -1.45 -4.16
N LEU A 346 -17.85 -0.17 -3.98
CA LEU A 346 -17.96 0.89 -4.99
C LEU A 346 -16.64 1.24 -5.64
N LYS A 347 -15.52 0.94 -4.95
CA LYS A 347 -14.17 1.14 -5.46
C LYS A 347 -13.35 -0.13 -5.24
N LEU A 348 -12.90 -0.74 -6.33
CA LEU A 348 -12.12 -1.96 -6.32
C LEU A 348 -10.76 -1.72 -6.99
N ASP A 349 -9.67 -2.05 -6.28
CA ASP A 349 -8.29 -1.93 -6.76
C ASP A 349 -7.95 -0.56 -7.36
N GLY A 350 -8.47 0.50 -6.72
CA GLY A 350 -8.23 1.88 -7.10
C GLY A 350 -9.20 2.46 -8.14
N SER A 351 -10.01 1.63 -8.82
CA SER A 351 -10.99 2.08 -9.81
C SER A 351 -12.43 2.02 -9.27
N VAL A 352 -13.26 2.96 -9.68
CA VAL A 352 -14.68 3.00 -9.32
C VAL A 352 -15.44 1.92 -10.11
N VAL A 353 -16.36 1.23 -9.45
CA VAL A 353 -17.28 0.27 -10.06
C VAL A 353 -18.57 1.01 -10.40
N SER A 354 -18.80 1.31 -11.69
CA SER A 354 -20.05 1.95 -12.14
C SER A 354 -21.23 0.96 -12.11
N ALA A 355 -22.45 1.49 -12.18
CA ALA A 355 -23.66 0.66 -12.23
C ALA A 355 -23.70 -0.24 -13.48
N ASP A 356 -23.29 0.28 -14.62
CA ASP A 356 -23.25 -0.46 -15.88
C ASP A 356 -22.17 -1.55 -15.82
N GLU A 357 -20.96 -1.21 -15.33
CA GLU A 357 -19.89 -2.18 -15.12
C GLU A 357 -20.35 -3.30 -14.17
N ARG A 358 -21.01 -2.97 -13.07
CA ARG A 358 -21.51 -3.95 -12.12
C ARG A 358 -22.46 -4.91 -12.80
N THR A 359 -23.41 -4.40 -13.59
CA THR A 359 -24.37 -5.20 -14.35
C THR A 359 -23.66 -6.19 -15.28
N ASP A 360 -22.65 -5.73 -16.01
CA ASP A 360 -21.90 -6.57 -16.94
C ASP A 360 -21.03 -7.63 -16.20
N MET A 361 -20.42 -7.25 -15.07
CA MET A 361 -19.63 -8.17 -14.26
C MET A 361 -20.50 -9.24 -13.60
N GLU A 362 -21.67 -8.88 -13.07
CA GLU A 362 -22.63 -9.82 -12.48
C GLU A 362 -23.17 -10.81 -13.51
N ARG A 363 -23.49 -10.36 -14.71
CA ARG A 363 -23.89 -11.24 -15.84
C ARG A 363 -22.75 -12.16 -16.26
N SER A 364 -21.53 -11.64 -16.38
CA SER A 364 -20.35 -12.44 -16.70
C SER A 364 -20.08 -13.51 -15.63
N TYR A 365 -20.24 -13.16 -14.36
CA TYR A 365 -20.15 -14.09 -13.24
C TYR A 365 -21.19 -15.19 -13.34
N LEU A 366 -22.48 -14.87 -13.54
CA LEU A 366 -23.56 -15.84 -13.74
C LEU A 366 -23.26 -16.80 -14.90
N ALA A 367 -22.81 -16.29 -16.02
CA ALA A 367 -22.44 -17.11 -17.17
C ALA A 367 -21.25 -18.04 -16.87
N SER A 368 -20.29 -17.60 -16.06
CA SER A 368 -19.17 -18.43 -15.64
C SER A 368 -19.60 -19.55 -14.69
N CYS A 369 -20.48 -19.25 -13.74
CA CYS A 369 -21.04 -20.21 -12.80
C CYS A 369 -21.86 -21.29 -13.54
N ALA A 370 -22.70 -20.87 -14.49
CA ALA A 370 -23.51 -21.78 -15.30
C ALA A 370 -22.66 -22.75 -16.13
N ARG A 371 -21.53 -22.32 -16.66
CA ARG A 371 -20.58 -23.19 -17.39
C ARG A 371 -19.88 -24.22 -16.53
N SER A 372 -19.74 -23.98 -15.24
CA SER A 372 -19.11 -24.92 -14.31
C SER A 372 -20.04 -26.02 -13.83
N VAL A 373 -21.35 -25.93 -14.12
CA VAL A 373 -22.37 -26.92 -13.72
C VAL A 373 -22.87 -27.63 -14.98
N THR A 374 -22.63 -28.94 -15.08
CA THR A 374 -22.85 -29.74 -16.30
C THR A 374 -24.29 -30.26 -16.49
N GLU A 375 -25.17 -30.12 -15.49
CA GLU A 375 -26.54 -30.65 -15.55
C GLU A 375 -27.61 -29.57 -15.41
N THR A 376 -28.56 -29.56 -16.36
CA THR A 376 -29.53 -28.48 -16.58
C THR A 376 -30.72 -28.43 -15.62
N ASN A 377 -31.18 -29.56 -15.05
CA ASN A 377 -32.43 -29.60 -14.32
C ASN A 377 -32.41 -29.07 -12.88
N GLU A 378 -31.24 -28.82 -12.32
CA GLU A 378 -31.05 -28.22 -10.99
C GLU A 378 -29.97 -27.16 -11.00
N LEU A 379 -29.82 -26.47 -12.12
CA LEU A 379 -28.71 -25.56 -12.38
C LEU A 379 -28.55 -24.50 -11.27
N VAL A 380 -29.62 -23.81 -10.94
CA VAL A 380 -29.59 -22.71 -9.96
C VAL A 380 -29.29 -23.23 -8.55
N GLU A 381 -29.91 -24.34 -8.16
CA GLU A 381 -29.71 -25.00 -6.85
C GLU A 381 -28.26 -25.49 -6.67
N LYS A 382 -27.71 -26.12 -7.71
CA LYS A 382 -26.29 -26.58 -7.70
C LYS A 382 -25.32 -25.41 -7.69
N MET A 383 -25.60 -24.36 -8.45
CA MET A 383 -24.82 -23.11 -8.44
C MET A 383 -24.86 -22.45 -7.06
N ALA A 384 -26.03 -22.38 -6.43
CA ALA A 384 -26.21 -21.70 -5.13
C ALA A 384 -25.43 -22.36 -3.98
N ARG A 385 -25.11 -23.66 -4.09
CA ARG A 385 -24.28 -24.37 -3.08
C ARG A 385 -22.81 -23.96 -3.11
N VAL A 386 -22.34 -23.49 -4.24
CA VAL A 386 -20.91 -23.17 -4.48
C VAL A 386 -20.68 -21.67 -4.61
N PHE A 387 -21.66 -20.95 -5.14
CA PHE A 387 -21.54 -19.54 -5.45
C PHE A 387 -22.57 -18.71 -4.66
N PRO A 388 -22.12 -17.82 -3.78
CA PRO A 388 -23.03 -16.94 -3.03
C PRO A 388 -23.76 -15.98 -3.96
N ARG A 389 -24.88 -15.46 -3.51
CA ARG A 389 -25.72 -14.49 -4.22
C ARG A 389 -26.36 -14.98 -5.52
N ILE A 390 -26.22 -16.26 -5.91
CA ILE A 390 -26.77 -16.75 -7.16
C ILE A 390 -28.29 -16.52 -7.26
N HIS A 391 -29.07 -16.80 -6.23
CA HIS A 391 -30.52 -16.56 -6.24
C HIS A 391 -30.85 -15.09 -6.44
N GLU A 392 -30.14 -14.19 -5.76
CA GLU A 392 -30.30 -12.74 -5.91
C GLU A 392 -29.97 -12.29 -7.36
N LEU A 393 -28.81 -12.73 -7.89
CA LEU A 393 -28.36 -12.36 -9.22
C LEU A 393 -29.24 -12.93 -10.35
N VAL A 394 -29.72 -14.16 -10.18
CA VAL A 394 -30.71 -14.75 -11.10
C VAL A 394 -32.05 -13.99 -11.07
N HIS A 395 -32.46 -13.52 -9.89
CA HIS A 395 -33.66 -12.69 -9.79
C HIS A 395 -33.51 -11.34 -10.53
N ILE A 396 -32.31 -10.73 -10.45
CA ILE A 396 -32.01 -9.44 -11.08
C ILE A 396 -31.81 -9.58 -12.60
N HIS A 397 -31.02 -10.56 -13.02
CA HIS A 397 -30.51 -10.66 -14.41
C HIS A 397 -31.13 -11.80 -15.23
N GLY A 398 -31.97 -12.62 -14.62
CA GLY A 398 -32.53 -13.85 -15.24
C GLY A 398 -31.61 -15.05 -15.15
N VAL A 399 -32.16 -16.20 -15.52
CA VAL A 399 -31.38 -17.47 -15.59
C VAL A 399 -30.42 -17.42 -16.78
N PRO A 400 -29.13 -17.66 -16.59
CA PRO A 400 -28.18 -17.66 -17.70
C PRO A 400 -28.48 -18.83 -18.67
N HIS A 401 -28.62 -18.52 -19.93
CA HIS A 401 -28.72 -19.53 -20.98
C HIS A 401 -27.35 -20.12 -21.27
N VAL A 402 -27.17 -21.39 -20.91
CA VAL A 402 -25.96 -22.14 -21.27
C VAL A 402 -26.21 -22.81 -22.62
N SER A 403 -25.80 -22.19 -23.68
CA SER A 403 -25.61 -22.88 -24.94
C SER A 403 -24.35 -23.75 -24.83
N HIS A 404 -24.49 -25.06 -24.75
CA HIS A 404 -23.37 -25.98 -24.80
C HIS A 404 -23.07 -26.30 -26.28
N PRO A 405 -22.04 -25.75 -26.88
CA PRO A 405 -21.44 -26.38 -28.04
C PRO A 405 -20.34 -27.32 -27.50
N VAL A 406 -20.48 -28.60 -27.78
CA VAL A 406 -19.37 -29.57 -27.75
C VAL A 406 -18.36 -29.11 -28.82
N ARG A 407 -17.34 -28.35 -28.42
CA ARG A 407 -16.29 -27.86 -29.30
C ARG A 407 -14.91 -28.23 -28.77
N THR A 408 -14.06 -28.68 -29.67
CA THR A 408 -12.65 -28.90 -29.41
C THR A 408 -11.96 -27.56 -29.03
N ALA A 409 -10.94 -27.57 -28.20
CA ALA A 409 -10.29 -26.35 -27.65
C ALA A 409 -9.76 -25.37 -28.73
N LEU A 410 -9.59 -25.83 -29.99
CA LEU A 410 -9.21 -24.99 -31.13
C LEU A 410 -10.42 -24.26 -31.73
N ASP A 411 -11.59 -24.92 -31.82
CA ASP A 411 -12.83 -24.34 -32.39
C ASP A 411 -13.44 -23.27 -31.49
N SER A 412 -13.19 -23.34 -30.18
CA SER A 412 -13.70 -22.35 -29.23
C SER A 412 -13.02 -20.97 -29.34
N ARG A 413 -11.86 -20.88 -29.98
CA ARG A 413 -11.11 -19.63 -30.18
C ARG A 413 -11.48 -18.88 -31.43
N LEU A 414 -12.04 -19.61 -32.42
CA LEU A 414 -12.42 -19.06 -33.72
C LEU A 414 -13.95 -18.90 -33.76
N ALA A 415 -14.43 -17.82 -34.35
CA ALA A 415 -15.81 -17.63 -34.74
C ALA A 415 -15.87 -17.50 -36.26
N HIS A 416 -16.67 -18.35 -36.93
CA HIS A 416 -16.94 -18.22 -38.37
C HIS A 416 -17.91 -17.06 -38.58
N THR A 417 -17.41 -15.96 -39.09
CA THR A 417 -18.15 -14.71 -39.25
C THR A 417 -18.26 -14.31 -40.72
N THR A 418 -19.36 -13.64 -41.04
CA THR A 418 -19.52 -13.03 -42.35
C THR A 418 -19.21 -11.54 -42.30
N LEU A 419 -18.17 -11.11 -43.01
CA LEU A 419 -17.84 -9.69 -43.18
C LEU A 419 -18.60 -9.13 -44.39
N GLN A 420 -19.55 -8.22 -44.14
CA GLN A 420 -20.35 -7.56 -45.17
C GLN A 420 -19.85 -6.14 -45.42
N VAL A 421 -19.53 -5.78 -46.64
CA VAL A 421 -19.26 -4.42 -47.05
C VAL A 421 -20.57 -3.79 -47.52
N VAL A 422 -20.97 -2.70 -46.89
CA VAL A 422 -22.25 -2.03 -47.15
C VAL A 422 -22.00 -0.57 -47.55
N ASN A 423 -22.72 -0.08 -48.56
CA ASN A 423 -22.73 1.33 -48.94
C ASN A 423 -24.17 1.78 -49.11
N LYS A 424 -24.63 2.77 -48.34
CA LYS A 424 -26.02 3.29 -48.38
C LYS A 424 -27.07 2.18 -48.39
N ASP A 425 -26.96 1.22 -47.45
CA ASP A 425 -27.82 0.05 -47.25
C ASP A 425 -27.73 -1.05 -48.31
N GLU A 426 -26.92 -0.91 -49.37
CA GLU A 426 -26.69 -1.93 -50.35
C GLU A 426 -25.47 -2.78 -49.96
N VAL A 427 -25.61 -4.12 -49.90
CA VAL A 427 -24.53 -5.06 -49.64
C VAL A 427 -23.69 -5.25 -50.89
N LEU A 428 -22.47 -4.72 -50.85
CA LEU A 428 -21.54 -4.78 -51.99
C LEU A 428 -20.78 -6.11 -52.07
N SER A 429 -20.46 -6.71 -50.94
CA SER A 429 -19.76 -8.00 -50.90
C SER A 429 -19.95 -8.67 -49.54
N ASN A 430 -19.94 -10.01 -49.56
CA ASN A 430 -19.91 -10.86 -48.39
C ASN A 430 -18.61 -11.70 -48.41
N THR A 431 -17.92 -11.78 -47.29
CA THR A 431 -16.71 -12.59 -47.16
C THR A 431 -16.78 -13.36 -45.85
N GLU A 432 -16.86 -14.67 -45.94
CA GLU A 432 -16.79 -15.53 -44.74
C GLU A 432 -15.35 -15.67 -44.29
N ARG A 433 -15.13 -15.44 -42.97
CA ARG A 433 -13.80 -15.60 -42.36
C ARG A 433 -13.91 -16.10 -40.92
N PRO A 434 -13.01 -17.01 -40.55
CA PRO A 434 -12.82 -17.30 -39.13
C PRO A 434 -12.08 -16.13 -38.46
N LEU A 435 -12.66 -15.55 -37.42
CA LEU A 435 -12.03 -14.52 -36.61
C LEU A 435 -11.75 -15.07 -35.20
N ILE A 436 -10.62 -14.65 -34.62
CA ILE A 436 -10.28 -15.01 -33.25
C ILE A 436 -11.16 -14.19 -32.32
N ARG A 437 -11.94 -14.83 -31.43
CA ARG A 437 -12.87 -14.17 -30.52
C ARG A 437 -12.18 -13.16 -29.56
N THR A 438 -10.93 -13.42 -29.18
CA THR A 438 -10.12 -12.51 -28.35
C THR A 438 -9.46 -11.39 -29.15
N MET A 439 -9.62 -11.35 -30.49
CA MET A 439 -9.11 -10.25 -31.31
C MET A 439 -9.73 -8.92 -30.90
N LEU A 440 -8.91 -7.89 -30.74
CA LEU A 440 -9.39 -6.54 -30.43
C LEU A 440 -9.97 -5.86 -31.68
N VAL A 441 -10.94 -4.97 -31.51
CA VAL A 441 -11.55 -4.21 -32.63
C VAL A 441 -10.47 -3.48 -33.45
N ARG A 442 -9.45 -2.89 -32.79
CA ARG A 442 -8.31 -2.27 -33.49
C ARG A 442 -7.54 -3.22 -34.41
N GLN A 443 -7.51 -4.52 -34.11
CA GLN A 443 -6.85 -5.53 -34.93
C GLN A 443 -7.73 -5.97 -36.12
N LEU A 444 -9.06 -5.85 -35.99
CA LEU A 444 -10.00 -6.09 -37.05
C LEU A 444 -10.00 -4.96 -38.10
N ARG A 445 -9.77 -3.70 -37.70
CA ARG A 445 -9.79 -2.54 -38.62
C ARG A 445 -8.89 -2.67 -39.83
N PRO A 446 -7.62 -3.12 -39.77
CA PRO A 446 -6.79 -3.32 -40.95
C PRO A 446 -7.35 -4.39 -41.92
N VAL A 447 -7.99 -5.41 -41.36
CA VAL A 447 -8.66 -6.46 -42.16
C VAL A 447 -9.88 -5.88 -42.90
N ALA A 448 -10.72 -5.15 -42.17
CA ALA A 448 -11.89 -4.46 -42.69
C ALA A 448 -11.50 -3.43 -43.78
N MET A 449 -10.46 -2.62 -43.53
CA MET A 449 -9.92 -1.64 -44.47
C MET A 449 -9.52 -2.29 -45.81
N ARG A 450 -8.85 -3.44 -45.72
CA ARG A 450 -8.40 -4.18 -46.91
C ARG A 450 -9.58 -4.72 -47.72
N ILE A 451 -10.64 -5.23 -47.07
CA ILE A 451 -11.84 -5.77 -47.68
C ILE A 451 -12.68 -4.62 -48.27
N ALA A 452 -12.92 -3.57 -47.55
CA ALA A 452 -13.73 -2.44 -47.96
C ALA A 452 -13.03 -1.50 -48.96
N ARG A 453 -11.70 -1.57 -49.08
CA ARG A 453 -10.86 -0.71 -49.94
C ARG A 453 -11.08 0.80 -49.63
N THR A 454 -11.35 1.14 -48.37
CA THR A 454 -11.52 2.52 -47.90
C THR A 454 -10.88 2.68 -46.53
N LYS A 455 -10.51 3.91 -46.16
CA LYS A 455 -9.94 4.23 -44.85
C LYS A 455 -11.00 4.74 -43.86
N SER A 456 -12.16 5.18 -44.38
CA SER A 456 -13.27 5.69 -43.55
C SER A 456 -14.45 4.73 -43.60
N PHE A 457 -14.81 4.15 -42.48
CA PHE A 457 -15.91 3.21 -42.32
C PHE A 457 -16.28 2.97 -40.87
N GLY A 458 -17.54 2.69 -40.60
CA GLY A 458 -18.05 2.16 -39.34
C GLY A 458 -18.06 0.63 -39.31
N LEU A 459 -17.85 0.06 -38.12
CA LEU A 459 -17.96 -1.40 -37.90
C LEU A 459 -19.16 -1.68 -37.00
N TYR A 460 -20.07 -2.53 -37.47
CA TYR A 460 -21.28 -2.94 -36.75
C TYR A 460 -21.36 -4.46 -36.71
N ILE A 461 -21.87 -5.01 -35.62
CA ILE A 461 -22.08 -6.45 -35.47
C ILE A 461 -23.54 -6.77 -35.23
N SER A 462 -23.97 -7.89 -35.78
CA SER A 462 -25.23 -8.57 -35.49
C SER A 462 -24.97 -10.02 -35.17
N ASN A 463 -25.53 -10.52 -34.07
CA ASN A 463 -25.33 -11.91 -33.60
C ASN A 463 -26.62 -12.73 -33.79
N PRO A 464 -26.52 -14.02 -34.11
CA PRO A 464 -27.66 -14.92 -34.10
C PRO A 464 -28.31 -15.02 -32.71
N PRO A 465 -29.62 -15.24 -32.61
CA PRO A 465 -30.61 -15.33 -33.66
C PRO A 465 -31.17 -13.96 -34.14
N HIS A 466 -30.70 -12.85 -33.59
CA HIS A 466 -31.26 -11.50 -33.85
C HIS A 466 -30.46 -10.77 -34.94
N THR A 467 -30.61 -11.20 -36.19
CA THR A 467 -29.87 -10.62 -37.32
C THR A 467 -30.31 -9.20 -37.73
N ASN A 468 -31.36 -8.64 -37.10
CA ASN A 468 -31.88 -7.31 -37.43
C ASN A 468 -31.42 -6.22 -36.42
N SER A 469 -30.74 -6.56 -35.35
CA SER A 469 -30.16 -5.59 -34.40
C SER A 469 -28.66 -5.42 -34.64
N TRP A 470 -28.23 -4.16 -34.80
CA TRP A 470 -26.83 -3.84 -35.10
C TRP A 470 -26.20 -3.07 -33.94
N THR A 471 -25.09 -3.58 -33.42
CA THR A 471 -24.30 -2.95 -32.38
C THR A 471 -23.03 -2.36 -32.99
N LEU A 472 -22.76 -1.09 -32.73
CA LEU A 472 -21.54 -0.42 -33.17
C LEU A 472 -20.33 -0.97 -32.36
N LEU A 473 -19.26 -1.33 -33.08
CA LEU A 473 -17.98 -1.66 -32.47
C LEU A 473 -17.18 -0.37 -32.21
N ASP A 474 -17.60 0.37 -31.21
CA ASP A 474 -17.14 1.73 -30.92
C ASP A 474 -15.80 1.80 -30.16
N ASN A 475 -15.46 0.76 -29.42
CA ASN A 475 -14.26 0.74 -28.58
C ASN A 475 -13.16 -0.16 -29.16
N GLU A 476 -12.11 0.46 -29.67
CA GLU A 476 -10.98 -0.22 -30.32
C GLU A 476 -10.16 -1.13 -29.39
N ALA A 477 -10.20 -0.89 -28.08
CA ALA A 477 -9.48 -1.67 -27.08
C ALA A 477 -10.27 -2.91 -26.59
N ARG A 478 -11.54 -3.06 -26.98
CA ARG A 478 -12.36 -4.21 -26.62
C ARG A 478 -12.16 -5.37 -27.59
N SER A 479 -12.31 -6.61 -27.05
CA SER A 479 -12.24 -7.82 -27.86
C SER A 479 -13.58 -8.07 -28.60
N LEU A 480 -13.52 -8.86 -29.68
CA LEU A 480 -14.73 -9.29 -30.39
C LEU A 480 -15.66 -10.12 -29.50
N SER A 481 -15.11 -10.88 -28.54
CA SER A 481 -15.89 -11.60 -27.54
C SER A 481 -16.68 -10.69 -26.61
N PHE A 482 -16.21 -9.47 -26.34
CA PHE A 482 -16.94 -8.46 -25.58
C PHE A 482 -18.26 -8.08 -26.27
N TYR A 483 -18.24 -8.00 -27.60
CA TYR A 483 -19.43 -7.73 -28.42
C TYR A 483 -20.24 -8.99 -28.75
N GLY A 484 -19.89 -10.12 -28.13
CA GLY A 484 -20.64 -11.37 -28.28
C GLY A 484 -20.44 -12.07 -29.61
N VAL A 485 -19.31 -11.86 -30.31
CA VAL A 485 -19.02 -12.53 -31.59
C VAL A 485 -19.05 -14.05 -31.43
N GLU A 486 -19.93 -14.70 -32.17
CA GLU A 486 -20.14 -16.15 -32.23
C GLU A 486 -20.15 -16.64 -33.69
N ASP A 487 -20.27 -17.98 -33.88
CA ASP A 487 -20.44 -18.53 -35.19
C ASP A 487 -21.75 -18.06 -35.84
N GLY A 488 -21.66 -17.63 -37.08
CA GLY A 488 -22.77 -17.04 -37.80
C GLY A 488 -22.98 -15.54 -37.51
N SER A 489 -22.15 -14.90 -36.65
CA SER A 489 -22.19 -13.45 -36.50
C SER A 489 -21.87 -12.74 -37.82
N ILE A 490 -22.56 -11.63 -38.06
CA ILE A 490 -22.34 -10.78 -39.22
C ILE A 490 -21.72 -9.47 -38.78
N ILE A 491 -20.57 -9.11 -39.37
CA ILE A 491 -19.90 -7.83 -39.13
C ILE A 491 -20.06 -6.96 -40.39
N ARG A 492 -20.82 -5.86 -40.28
CA ARG A 492 -20.96 -4.88 -41.35
C ARG A 492 -19.84 -3.86 -41.31
N ILE A 493 -19.28 -3.60 -42.46
CA ILE A 493 -18.31 -2.53 -42.72
C ILE A 493 -19.06 -1.51 -43.58
N VAL A 494 -19.57 -0.49 -42.91
CA VAL A 494 -20.37 0.57 -43.57
C VAL A 494 -19.41 1.66 -44.02
N LYS A 495 -19.39 1.91 -45.34
CA LYS A 495 -18.58 2.99 -45.91
C LYS A 495 -19.27 4.32 -45.63
N ASP A 496 -18.46 5.29 -45.16
CA ASP A 496 -18.89 6.67 -44.97
C ASP A 496 -19.18 7.37 -46.32
#